data_73ce8ee559a2999ce203d3a7aee727fa
#
_entry.id   73ce8ee559a2999ce203d3a7aee727fa
#
_cell.length_a   1.000
_cell.length_b   1.000
_cell.length_c   1.000
_cell.angle_alpha   90.00
_cell.angle_beta   90.00
_cell.angle_gamma   90.00
#
_symmetry.space_group_name_H-M   'P 1'
#
loop_
_entity.id
_entity.type
_entity.pdbx_description
1 polymer ?
#
loop_
_entity_poly.entity_id
_entity_poly.type
_entity_poly.pdbx_seq_one_letter_code
_entity_poly.pdbx_strand_id
1 'polypeptide(L)' 'MIDLRSDTVTKPSAGMRQAIAGAEVGDDVLDGDPTVRRLEAKVAEMLGMEAALFFPTGTMANEVAIWCLGKPGTEL' A
#
# COMPACT_ATOMS: atom_id res chain seq x y z
N MET A 1 -25.01 10.73 1.73
CA MET A 1 -24.71 10.59 3.17
C MET A 1 -23.22 10.44 3.38
N ILE A 2 -22.67 11.14 4.34
CA ILE A 2 -21.27 11.00 4.72
C ILE A 2 -21.17 9.86 5.75
N ASP A 3 -20.36 8.87 5.46
CA ASP A 3 -20.18 7.71 6.32
C ASP A 3 -18.74 7.67 6.83
N LEU A 4 -18.56 7.87 8.11
CA LEU A 4 -17.25 7.93 8.77
C LEU A 4 -16.99 6.74 9.70
N ARG A 5 -17.73 5.64 9.53
CA ARG A 5 -17.59 4.47 10.40
C ARG A 5 -16.23 3.78 10.21
N SER A 6 -15.77 3.67 8.97
CA SER A 6 -14.52 2.97 8.65
C SER A 6 -14.12 3.31 7.21
N ASP A 7 -12.83 3.27 6.94
CA ASP A 7 -12.32 3.34 5.57
C ASP A 7 -12.85 2.18 4.70
N THR A 8 -13.17 1.05 5.33
CA THR A 8 -13.65 -0.14 4.61
C THR A 8 -15.02 0.04 3.96
N VAL A 9 -15.79 1.07 4.33
CA VAL A 9 -17.08 1.35 3.70
C VAL A 9 -16.94 2.19 2.42
N THR A 10 -15.75 2.69 2.13
CA THR A 10 -15.52 3.49 0.93
C THR A 10 -15.54 2.62 -0.33
N LYS A 11 -15.93 3.23 -1.43
CA LYS A 11 -16.01 2.56 -2.72
C LYS A 11 -15.14 3.31 -3.72
N PRO A 12 -14.52 2.60 -4.67
CA PRO A 12 -13.74 3.28 -5.69
C PRO A 12 -14.63 4.14 -6.59
N SER A 13 -14.13 5.30 -6.98
CA SER A 13 -14.79 6.16 -7.96
C SER A 13 -14.75 5.54 -9.36
N ALA A 14 -15.51 6.10 -10.30
CA ALA A 14 -15.46 5.67 -11.70
C ALA A 14 -14.04 5.75 -12.28
N GLY A 15 -13.32 6.84 -11.97
CA GLY A 15 -11.92 6.99 -12.39
C GLY A 15 -11.00 5.95 -11.80
N MET A 16 -11.19 5.61 -10.53
CA MET A 16 -10.43 4.54 -9.89
C MET A 16 -10.70 3.19 -10.52
N ARG A 17 -11.96 2.90 -10.86
CA ARG A 17 -12.33 1.64 -11.54
C ARG A 17 -11.69 1.54 -12.92
N GLN A 18 -11.65 2.64 -13.67
CA GLN A 18 -10.96 2.67 -14.97
C GLN A 18 -9.46 2.45 -14.82
N ALA A 19 -8.84 3.07 -13.81
CA ALA A 19 -7.42 2.89 -13.54
C ALA A 19 -7.10 1.43 -13.19
N ILE A 20 -7.94 0.77 -12.40
CA ILE A 20 -7.79 -0.63 -12.05
C ILE A 20 -7.88 -1.51 -13.32
N ALA A 21 -8.89 -1.26 -14.15
CA ALA A 21 -9.11 -2.06 -15.36
C ALA A 21 -7.99 -1.90 -16.39
N GLY A 22 -7.40 -0.71 -16.48
CA GLY A 22 -6.34 -0.42 -17.45
C GLY A 22 -4.93 -0.52 -16.92
N ALA A 23 -4.74 -0.92 -15.66
CA ALA A 23 -3.42 -0.94 -15.05
C ALA A 23 -2.52 -1.99 -15.70
N GLU A 24 -1.26 -1.62 -15.93
CA GLU A 24 -0.25 -2.59 -16.30
C GLU A 24 0.10 -3.45 -15.08
N VAL A 25 0.20 -4.75 -15.33
CA VAL A 25 0.53 -5.70 -14.27
C VAL A 25 1.75 -6.52 -14.67
N GLY A 26 2.48 -7.01 -13.67
CA GLY A 26 3.63 -7.86 -13.87
C GLY A 26 3.80 -8.80 -12.69
N ASP A 27 4.70 -9.76 -12.84
CA ASP A 27 5.00 -10.71 -11.79
C ASP A 27 5.97 -10.05 -10.79
N ASP A 28 5.50 -9.81 -9.59
CA ASP A 28 6.27 -9.14 -8.55
C ASP A 28 7.50 -9.95 -8.10
N VAL A 29 7.50 -11.25 -8.35
CA VAL A 29 8.64 -12.13 -8.02
C VAL A 29 9.74 -12.05 -9.08
N LEU A 30 9.38 -11.97 -10.36
CA LEU A 30 10.34 -11.97 -11.46
C LEU A 30 10.82 -10.55 -11.81
N ASP A 31 9.96 -9.78 -12.47
CA ASP A 31 10.33 -8.47 -13.02
C ASP A 31 9.76 -7.30 -12.23
N GLY A 32 8.87 -7.59 -11.30
CA GLY A 32 8.13 -6.59 -10.54
C GLY A 32 6.88 -6.11 -11.27
N ASP A 33 5.92 -5.62 -10.50
CA ASP A 33 4.69 -5.06 -11.02
C ASP A 33 4.88 -3.55 -11.21
N PRO A 34 4.79 -3.03 -12.46
CA PRO A 34 5.06 -1.61 -12.71
C PRO A 34 4.08 -0.68 -12.01
N THR A 35 2.83 -1.09 -11.81
CA THR A 35 1.83 -0.26 -11.13
C THR A 35 2.12 -0.18 -9.63
N VAL A 36 2.53 -1.27 -9.00
CA VAL A 36 2.95 -1.27 -7.59
C VAL A 36 4.17 -0.37 -7.42
N ARG A 37 5.15 -0.48 -8.29
CA ARG A 37 6.36 0.37 -8.24
C ARG A 37 6.02 1.85 -8.38
N ARG A 38 5.09 2.21 -9.25
CA ARG A 38 4.64 3.60 -9.40
C ARG A 38 3.94 4.09 -8.14
N LEU A 39 3.13 3.24 -7.50
CA LEU A 39 2.48 3.58 -6.24
C LEU A 39 3.52 3.85 -5.16
N GLU A 40 4.50 2.98 -5.02
CA GLU A 40 5.56 3.14 -4.02
C GLU A 40 6.34 4.44 -4.23
N ALA A 41 6.76 4.71 -5.47
CA ALA A 41 7.46 5.95 -5.80
C ALA A 41 6.61 7.19 -5.54
N LYS A 42 5.33 7.14 -5.89
CA LYS A 42 4.39 8.26 -5.68
C LYS A 42 4.21 8.57 -4.20
N VAL A 43 4.01 7.55 -3.38
CA VAL A 43 3.82 7.74 -1.93
C VAL A 43 5.11 8.25 -1.28
N ALA A 44 6.26 7.70 -1.66
CA ALA A 44 7.55 8.18 -1.16
C ALA A 44 7.74 9.67 -1.47
N GLU A 45 7.43 10.08 -2.71
CA GLU A 45 7.51 11.49 -3.13
C GLU A 45 6.57 12.37 -2.32
N MET A 46 5.30 11.95 -2.18
CA MET A 46 4.29 12.74 -1.47
C MET A 46 4.64 12.96 0.00
N LEU A 47 5.31 11.99 0.63
CA LEU A 47 5.67 12.05 2.05
C LEU A 47 7.11 12.53 2.28
N GLY A 48 7.86 12.80 1.21
CA GLY A 48 9.25 13.23 1.34
C GLY A 48 10.17 12.17 1.92
N MET A 49 9.90 10.90 1.65
CA MET A 49 10.68 9.77 2.13
C MET A 49 11.52 9.18 1.01
N GLU A 50 12.61 8.47 1.38
CA GLU A 50 13.50 7.85 0.40
C GLU A 50 12.81 6.73 -0.37
N ALA A 51 11.93 5.99 0.30
CA ALA A 51 11.26 4.85 -0.31
C ALA A 51 9.94 4.58 0.41
N ALA A 52 9.10 3.80 -0.24
CA ALA A 52 7.87 3.26 0.32
C ALA A 52 7.74 1.81 -0.12
N LEU A 53 7.04 1.02 0.67
CA LEU A 53 6.83 -0.39 0.36
C LEU A 53 5.35 -0.73 0.48
N PHE A 54 4.80 -1.32 -0.58
CA PHE A 54 3.41 -1.73 -0.63
C PHE A 54 3.20 -3.06 0.09
N PHE A 55 2.10 -3.13 0.84
CA PHE A 55 1.61 -4.37 1.45
C PHE A 55 0.15 -4.57 1.09
N PRO A 56 -0.29 -5.80 0.84
CA PRO A 56 -1.68 -6.08 0.47
C PRO A 56 -2.71 -5.68 1.54
N THR A 57 -2.30 -5.65 2.81
CA THR A 57 -3.17 -5.26 3.91
C THR A 57 -2.43 -4.39 4.91
N GLY A 58 -3.17 -3.51 5.59
CA GLY A 58 -2.60 -2.70 6.68
C GLY A 58 -2.13 -3.56 7.86
N THR A 59 -2.80 -4.68 8.11
CA THR A 59 -2.39 -5.64 9.15
C THR A 59 -1.00 -6.19 8.87
N MET A 60 -0.73 -6.60 7.63
CA MET A 60 0.59 -7.07 7.23
C MET A 60 1.64 -5.96 7.35
N ALA A 61 1.30 -4.74 6.93
CA ALA A 61 2.21 -3.60 7.04
C ALA A 61 2.59 -3.34 8.49
N ASN A 62 1.64 -3.36 9.41
CA ASN A 62 1.89 -3.19 10.83
C ASN A 62 2.75 -4.31 11.40
N GLU A 63 2.45 -5.56 11.07
CA GLU A 63 3.22 -6.70 11.54
C GLU A 63 4.67 -6.65 11.08
N VAL A 64 4.91 -6.34 9.82
CA VAL A 64 6.26 -6.24 9.28
C VAL A 64 7.01 -5.06 9.91
N ALA A 65 6.35 -3.91 10.09
CA ALA A 65 6.96 -2.76 10.74
C ALA A 65 7.39 -3.08 12.18
N ILE A 66 6.52 -3.75 12.93
CA ILE A 66 6.84 -4.18 14.30
C ILE A 66 8.00 -5.17 14.29
N TRP A 67 7.99 -6.12 13.37
CA TRP A 67 9.06 -7.09 13.22
C TRP A 67 10.42 -6.42 12.94
N CYS A 68 10.43 -5.42 12.06
CA CYS A 68 11.67 -4.74 11.68
C CYS A 68 12.18 -3.78 12.76
N LEU A 69 11.28 -3.12 13.49
CA LEU A 69 11.61 -2.08 14.47
C LEU A 69 11.71 -2.61 15.90
N GLY A 70 11.04 -3.73 16.19
CA GLY A 70 11.06 -4.35 17.51
C GLY A 70 12.26 -5.24 17.71
N LYS A 71 12.60 -5.46 18.96
CA LYS A 71 13.61 -6.45 19.37
C LYS A 71 12.92 -7.60 20.10
N PRO A 72 13.40 -8.84 19.96
CA PRO A 72 12.84 -9.97 20.71
C PRO A 72 12.81 -9.67 22.22
N GLY A 73 11.66 -9.91 22.85
CA GLY A 73 11.47 -9.66 24.27
C GLY A 73 11.13 -8.22 24.65
N THR A 74 11.02 -7.31 23.69
CA THR A 74 10.63 -5.91 23.94
C THR A 74 9.10 -5.80 23.99
N GLU A 75 8.58 -5.10 24.99
CA GLU A 75 7.16 -4.74 25.04
C GLU A 75 6.86 -3.65 24.02
N LEU A 76 5.73 -3.81 23.34
CA LEU A 76 5.28 -2.86 22.31
C LEU A 76 3.94 -2.23 22.69
#